data_ce36c4f1e873d370ef330ee5e4542f30
#
_entry.id   ce36c4f1e873d370ef330ee5e4542f30
#
_cell.length_a   1.000
_cell.length_b   1.000
_cell.length_c   1.000
_cell.angle_alpha   90.00
_cell.angle_beta   90.00
_cell.angle_gamma   90.00
#
_symmetry.space_group_name_H-M   'P 1'
#
loop_
_entity.id
_entity.type
_entity.pdbx_description
1 polymer ?
#
loop_
_entity_poly.entity_id
_entity_poly.type
_entity_poly.pdbx_seq_one_letter_code
_entity_poly.pdbx_strand_id
1 'polypeptide(L)'
;MVTNPSERRLRADLRDAWPPSSWLPGAEQTASRHRLSIPAGERRRLTTVLRPTRRGDRRPERITVRSYGPLGLAARQGNHDVPWTVRVLPPFTSRKHLPSRLARLRELDGRTSVLIRGQGTEFDSLRDYVPGDDTRSIDWRATARRTTVAVRTWRPERDRHILIVLDTGRTSAGRVGDVPRLDAAMDAALLLGALASRAGDRVGLLAYDRRIRAQVVGRSAGDVLPAMVNAFAPLEPELVETDARGLSAAALTNAPRRSLIVLLTSLDAAPVEEGLLPVLPQLTQRHTVLVASVADPHIERMKATRGSVEGVYDAAAATQAQSQRNRAAEQLQRHGVTVVDATPEKIAPALADAYLALKAAGRL
;
A
#
# COMPACT_ATOMS: atom_id res chain seq x y z
N MET A 1 17.08 29.97 -1.62
CA MET A 1 17.57 31.33 -1.36
C MET A 1 18.69 31.63 -2.33
N VAL A 2 18.69 32.79 -2.97
CA VAL A 2 19.73 33.23 -3.90
C VAL A 2 20.47 34.38 -3.26
N THR A 3 21.83 34.32 -3.22
CA THR A 3 22.69 35.33 -2.63
C THR A 3 23.48 35.98 -3.75
N ASN A 4 23.58 37.29 -3.74
CA ASN A 4 24.46 38.06 -4.63
C ASN A 4 25.74 38.44 -3.87
N PRO A 5 26.84 37.71 -4.02
CA PRO A 5 28.10 38.04 -3.34
C PRO A 5 28.92 39.17 -4.01
N SER A 6 28.45 39.67 -5.14
CA SER A 6 29.15 40.69 -5.87
C SER A 6 28.88 42.10 -5.36
N GLU A 7 29.74 43.06 -5.70
CA GLU A 7 29.58 44.47 -5.33
C GLU A 7 28.56 45.23 -6.21
N ARG A 8 27.97 44.54 -7.18
CA ARG A 8 27.01 45.14 -8.13
C ARG A 8 25.64 44.46 -8.01
N ARG A 9 24.60 45.19 -8.39
CA ARG A 9 23.24 44.65 -8.47
C ARG A 9 23.19 43.52 -9.49
N LEU A 10 22.76 42.33 -9.07
CA LEU A 10 22.50 41.19 -9.91
C LEU A 10 21.09 41.31 -10.55
N ARG A 11 21.06 41.37 -11.90
CA ARG A 11 19.83 41.19 -12.68
C ARG A 11 19.91 39.83 -13.37
N ALA A 12 18.98 38.94 -13.08
CA ALA A 12 19.04 37.58 -13.62
C ALA A 12 17.65 36.99 -13.83
N ASP A 13 17.54 36.07 -14.77
CA ASP A 13 16.45 35.11 -14.86
C ASP A 13 16.94 33.78 -14.29
N LEU A 14 16.15 33.19 -13.39
CA LEU A 14 16.42 31.91 -12.80
C LEU A 14 15.33 30.95 -13.25
N ARG A 15 15.72 29.74 -13.65
CA ARG A 15 14.84 28.62 -13.94
C ARG A 15 15.26 27.43 -13.10
N ASP A 16 14.30 26.88 -12.32
CA ASP A 16 14.42 25.59 -11.64
C ASP A 16 13.74 24.51 -12.47
N ALA A 17 14.53 23.60 -13.04
CA ALA A 17 14.04 22.56 -13.94
C ALA A 17 13.51 21.35 -13.14
N TRP A 18 12.29 21.43 -12.66
CA TRP A 18 11.58 20.31 -12.06
C TRP A 18 11.02 19.37 -13.14
N PRO A 19 10.90 18.03 -12.86
CA PRO A 19 10.29 17.09 -13.80
C PRO A 19 8.85 17.49 -14.17
N PRO A 20 8.39 17.16 -15.39
CA PRO A 20 7.01 17.45 -15.83
C PRO A 20 5.93 16.98 -14.86
N SER A 21 6.14 15.82 -14.19
CA SER A 21 5.23 15.29 -13.18
C SER A 21 5.16 16.11 -11.88
N SER A 22 5.96 17.14 -11.74
CA SER A 22 5.90 18.10 -10.61
C SER A 22 4.87 19.20 -10.81
N TRP A 23 4.22 19.25 -11.97
CA TRP A 23 3.29 20.31 -12.38
C TRP A 23 1.95 19.73 -12.85
N LEU A 24 0.92 20.57 -12.85
CA LEU A 24 -0.25 20.32 -13.68
C LEU A 24 0.11 20.56 -15.16
N PRO A 25 -0.51 19.84 -16.10
CA PRO A 25 -0.27 20.05 -17.52
C PRO A 25 -0.39 21.53 -17.91
N GLY A 26 0.61 22.04 -18.63
CA GLY A 26 0.68 23.44 -19.08
C GLY A 26 1.21 24.47 -18.07
N ALA A 27 1.39 24.11 -16.78
CA ALA A 27 1.85 25.05 -15.75
C ALA A 27 3.38 25.23 -15.66
N GLU A 28 4.16 24.38 -16.33
CA GLU A 28 5.63 24.29 -16.20
C GLU A 28 6.36 25.56 -16.59
N GLN A 29 5.92 26.24 -17.67
CA GLN A 29 6.68 27.30 -18.28
C GLN A 29 6.72 28.60 -17.46
N THR A 30 5.67 28.88 -16.71
CA THR A 30 5.53 30.12 -15.92
C THR A 30 5.96 29.94 -14.48
N ALA A 31 5.64 28.80 -13.85
CA ALA A 31 5.89 28.58 -12.42
C ALA A 31 7.36 28.33 -12.07
N SER A 32 8.17 27.86 -13.04
CA SER A 32 9.61 27.55 -12.84
C SER A 32 10.55 28.69 -13.18
N ARG A 33 10.06 29.84 -13.61
CA ARG A 33 10.88 30.98 -14.03
C ARG A 33 10.69 32.17 -13.08
N HIS A 34 11.81 32.68 -12.59
CA HIS A 34 11.83 33.80 -11.65
C HIS A 34 12.75 34.90 -12.18
N ARG A 35 12.23 36.10 -12.31
CA ARG A 35 13.04 37.27 -12.61
C ARG A 35 13.56 37.89 -11.33
N LEU A 36 14.86 38.11 -11.25
CA LEU A 36 15.57 38.55 -10.06
C LEU A 36 16.21 39.91 -10.25
N SER A 37 16.14 40.72 -9.21
CA SER A 37 16.97 41.91 -9.04
C SER A 37 17.40 41.94 -7.59
N ILE A 38 18.68 41.64 -7.32
CA ILE A 38 19.24 41.50 -5.97
C ILE A 38 20.37 42.54 -5.84
N PRO A 39 20.31 43.49 -4.87
CA PRO A 39 21.39 44.40 -4.59
C PRO A 39 22.69 43.68 -4.21
N ALA A 40 23.81 44.46 -4.22
CA ALA A 40 25.13 43.95 -3.82
C ALA A 40 25.07 43.42 -2.37
N GLY A 41 25.67 42.25 -2.13
CA GLY A 41 25.75 41.62 -0.82
C GLY A 41 24.43 41.08 -0.24
N GLU A 42 23.30 41.30 -0.92
CA GLU A 42 22.00 40.88 -0.43
C GLU A 42 21.62 39.47 -0.89
N ARG A 43 20.58 38.92 -0.23
CA ARG A 43 19.98 37.62 -0.54
C ARG A 43 18.49 37.75 -0.70
N ARG A 44 17.92 36.94 -1.61
CA ARG A 44 16.47 36.88 -1.86
C ARG A 44 15.94 35.48 -1.77
N ARG A 45 14.82 35.30 -1.08
CA ARG A 45 14.08 34.06 -1.05
C ARG A 45 13.16 33.97 -2.26
N LEU A 46 13.22 32.85 -2.96
CA LEU A 46 12.29 32.49 -4.02
C LEU A 46 11.44 31.31 -3.56
N THR A 47 10.20 31.29 -3.99
CA THR A 47 9.27 30.19 -3.72
C THR A 47 8.70 29.72 -5.04
N THR A 48 8.88 28.45 -5.31
CA THR A 48 8.29 27.76 -6.45
C THR A 48 7.19 26.84 -5.92
N VAL A 49 5.96 27.03 -6.39
CA VAL A 49 4.81 26.21 -5.98
C VAL A 49 4.73 25.02 -6.91
N LEU A 50 4.95 23.82 -6.37
CA LEU A 50 4.81 22.56 -7.09
C LEU A 50 3.41 22.00 -6.90
N ARG A 51 2.86 21.39 -7.96
CA ARG A 51 1.60 20.64 -7.93
C ARG A 51 1.82 19.27 -8.57
N PRO A 52 2.46 18.35 -7.84
CA PRO A 52 2.85 17.07 -8.41
C PRO A 52 1.62 16.21 -8.72
N THR A 53 1.68 15.54 -9.87
CA THR A 53 0.63 14.64 -10.37
C THR A 53 0.92 13.17 -10.11
N ARG A 54 2.17 12.85 -9.73
CA ARG A 54 2.61 11.48 -9.43
C ARG A 54 3.40 11.45 -8.13
N ARG A 55 3.25 10.38 -7.35
CA ARG A 55 4.07 10.08 -6.16
C ARG A 55 5.55 9.88 -6.52
N GLY A 56 6.40 9.95 -5.53
CA GLY A 56 7.84 9.69 -5.67
C GLY A 56 8.69 10.84 -5.17
N ASP A 57 9.98 10.62 -5.14
CA ASP A 57 10.96 11.63 -4.80
C ASP A 57 11.25 12.49 -6.03
N ARG A 58 10.84 13.75 -6.00
CA ARG A 58 11.06 14.73 -7.09
C ARG A 58 12.26 15.58 -6.78
N ARG A 59 13.16 15.67 -7.75
CA ARG A 59 14.36 16.52 -7.67
C ARG A 59 14.39 17.43 -8.87
N PRO A 60 14.79 18.70 -8.72
CA PRO A 60 15.09 19.52 -9.87
C PRO A 60 16.31 18.95 -10.59
N GLU A 61 16.28 18.91 -11.90
CA GLU A 61 17.40 18.45 -12.70
C GLU A 61 18.60 19.38 -12.51
N ARG A 62 18.33 20.68 -12.56
CA ARG A 62 19.32 21.75 -12.34
C ARG A 62 18.62 23.09 -12.14
N ILE A 63 19.33 24.04 -11.57
CA ILE A 63 18.96 25.45 -11.59
C ILE A 63 19.80 26.18 -12.62
N THR A 64 19.16 26.83 -13.58
CA THR A 64 19.84 27.67 -14.57
C THR A 64 19.65 29.13 -14.19
N VAL A 65 20.74 29.85 -14.08
CA VAL A 65 20.76 31.29 -13.82
C VAL A 65 21.37 32.01 -15.04
N ARG A 66 20.60 32.92 -15.62
CA ARG A 66 21.06 33.80 -16.68
C ARG A 66 21.18 35.21 -16.11
N SER A 67 22.43 35.67 -15.87
CA SER A 67 22.71 37.01 -15.37
C SER A 67 22.99 37.98 -16.51
N TYR A 68 22.40 39.16 -16.44
CA TYR A 68 22.52 40.21 -17.46
C TYR A 68 23.53 41.26 -17.06
N GLY A 69 24.27 41.71 -18.00
CA GLY A 69 25.17 42.86 -17.86
C GLY A 69 24.38 44.17 -17.60
N PRO A 70 25.07 45.27 -17.22
CA PRO A 70 24.44 46.53 -16.82
C PRO A 70 23.49 47.11 -17.88
N LEU A 71 23.86 47.00 -19.14
CA LEU A 71 23.06 47.49 -20.29
C LEU A 71 22.11 46.43 -20.87
N GLY A 72 22.12 45.19 -20.34
CA GLY A 72 21.29 44.10 -20.87
C GLY A 72 21.70 43.55 -22.23
N LEU A 73 22.80 44.04 -22.82
CA LEU A 73 23.28 43.64 -24.16
C LEU A 73 23.98 42.28 -24.18
N ALA A 74 24.47 41.84 -23.03
CA ALA A 74 25.12 40.53 -22.86
C ALA A 74 24.60 39.83 -21.61
N ALA A 75 24.60 38.50 -21.63
CA ALA A 75 24.23 37.69 -20.51
C ALA A 75 25.19 36.51 -20.34
N ARG A 76 25.45 36.13 -19.10
CA ARG A 76 26.17 34.90 -18.74
C ARG A 76 25.20 33.90 -18.16
N GLN A 77 25.23 32.67 -18.64
CA GLN A 77 24.41 31.58 -18.12
C GLN A 77 25.27 30.58 -17.37
N GLY A 78 24.82 30.18 -16.21
CA GLY A 78 25.41 29.13 -15.39
C GLY A 78 24.34 28.12 -14.92
N ASN A 79 24.77 26.89 -14.71
CA ASN A 79 23.94 25.84 -14.14
C ASN A 79 24.45 25.51 -12.76
N HIS A 80 23.52 25.20 -11.84
CA HIS A 80 23.81 24.84 -10.45
C HIS A 80 23.01 23.62 -10.09
N ASP A 81 23.66 22.59 -9.54
CA ASP A 81 23.00 21.43 -8.94
C ASP A 81 22.62 21.76 -7.51
N VAL A 82 21.45 21.34 -7.12
CA VAL A 82 20.93 21.57 -5.77
C VAL A 82 20.42 20.25 -5.17
N PRO A 83 20.76 19.96 -3.91
CA PRO A 83 20.39 18.70 -3.26
C PRO A 83 18.95 18.70 -2.75
N TRP A 84 18.04 19.38 -3.44
CA TRP A 84 16.64 19.45 -3.01
C TRP A 84 15.89 18.21 -3.44
N THR A 85 15.07 17.69 -2.53
CA THR A 85 14.16 16.59 -2.82
C THR A 85 12.82 16.92 -2.20
N VAL A 86 11.76 16.81 -2.99
CA VAL A 86 10.39 16.88 -2.52
C VAL A 86 9.78 15.49 -2.62
N ARG A 87 9.43 14.90 -1.50
CA ARG A 87 8.75 13.62 -1.46
C ARG A 87 7.26 13.81 -1.64
N VAL A 88 6.72 13.24 -2.70
CA VAL A 88 5.29 13.20 -3.00
C VAL A 88 4.74 11.86 -2.53
N LEU A 89 3.85 11.92 -1.56
CA LEU A 89 3.26 10.73 -0.96
C LEU A 89 2.19 10.13 -1.89
N PRO A 90 1.96 8.81 -1.83
CA PRO A 90 0.87 8.18 -2.56
C PRO A 90 -0.48 8.74 -2.09
N PRO A 91 -1.42 8.94 -3.01
CA PRO A 91 -2.77 9.34 -2.63
C PRO A 91 -3.44 8.21 -1.83
N PHE A 92 -4.20 8.58 -0.80
CA PHE A 92 -5.00 7.65 -0.04
C PHE A 92 -6.49 7.90 -0.34
N THR A 93 -6.90 7.57 -1.55
CA THR A 93 -8.25 7.88 -2.07
C THR A 93 -9.33 7.02 -1.40
N SER A 94 -8.98 5.78 -1.05
CA SER A 94 -9.87 4.83 -0.39
C SER A 94 -10.15 5.18 1.08
N ARG A 95 -9.47 6.17 1.66
CA ARG A 95 -9.70 6.64 3.05
C ARG A 95 -11.18 6.95 3.34
N LYS A 96 -11.93 7.39 2.34
CA LYS A 96 -13.39 7.65 2.44
C LYS A 96 -14.19 6.42 2.87
N HIS A 97 -13.68 5.21 2.60
CA HIS A 97 -14.33 3.95 2.96
C HIS A 97 -14.02 3.47 4.37
N LEU A 98 -13.04 4.08 5.05
CA LEU A 98 -12.58 3.65 6.38
C LEU A 98 -13.67 3.76 7.46
N PRO A 99 -14.48 4.85 7.55
CA PRO A 99 -15.48 4.97 8.61
C PRO A 99 -16.52 3.85 8.60
N SER A 100 -17.06 3.50 7.43
CA SER A 100 -18.06 2.44 7.29
C SER A 100 -17.52 1.05 7.68
N ARG A 101 -16.26 0.75 7.34
CA ARG A 101 -15.60 -0.52 7.70
C ARG A 101 -15.25 -0.58 9.18
N LEU A 102 -14.89 0.54 9.78
CA LEU A 102 -14.69 0.63 11.23
C LEU A 102 -16.00 0.43 12.02
N ALA A 103 -17.12 0.95 11.52
CA ALA A 103 -18.43 0.68 12.11
C ALA A 103 -18.73 -0.82 12.09
N ARG A 104 -18.56 -1.48 10.94
CA ARG A 104 -18.74 -2.93 10.79
C ARG A 104 -17.78 -3.74 11.66
N LEU A 105 -16.53 -3.31 11.81
CA LEU A 105 -15.56 -3.93 12.70
C LEU A 105 -16.05 -3.91 14.16
N ARG A 106 -16.55 -2.76 14.63
CA ARG A 106 -17.07 -2.62 16.00
C ARG A 106 -18.28 -3.53 16.26
N GLU A 107 -19.15 -3.70 15.28
CA GLU A 107 -20.27 -4.65 15.35
C GLU A 107 -19.77 -6.10 15.49
N LEU A 108 -18.75 -6.48 14.73
CA LEU A 108 -18.12 -7.80 14.82
C LEU A 108 -17.47 -8.03 16.19
N ASP A 109 -16.69 -7.05 16.67
CA ASP A 109 -16.03 -7.14 17.98
C ASP A 109 -17.07 -7.20 19.12
N GLY A 110 -18.18 -6.47 19.02
CA GLY A 110 -19.28 -6.52 19.96
C GLY A 110 -19.97 -7.90 20.02
N ARG A 111 -20.18 -8.53 18.88
CA ARG A 111 -20.76 -9.89 18.80
C ARG A 111 -19.81 -10.96 19.32
N THR A 112 -18.52 -10.83 19.03
CA THR A 112 -17.49 -11.81 19.43
C THR A 112 -17.27 -11.79 20.95
N SER A 113 -17.36 -10.63 21.60
CA SER A 113 -17.21 -10.52 23.07
C SER A 113 -18.31 -11.23 23.85
N VAL A 114 -19.49 -11.44 23.25
CA VAL A 114 -20.63 -12.16 23.87
C VAL A 114 -20.50 -13.70 23.73
N LEU A 115 -19.82 -14.18 22.68
CA LEU A 115 -19.74 -15.60 22.33
C LEU A 115 -18.55 -16.37 22.93
N ILE A 116 -17.50 -15.69 23.37
CA ILE A 116 -16.26 -16.35 23.83
C ILE A 116 -16.09 -16.14 25.34
N ARG A 117 -16.91 -16.85 26.12
CA ARG A 117 -16.61 -17.16 27.52
C ARG A 117 -15.93 -18.52 27.56
N GLY A 118 -14.60 -18.57 27.74
CA GLY A 118 -13.97 -19.80 28.17
C GLY A 118 -12.79 -20.38 27.41
N GLN A 119 -12.44 -19.91 26.19
CA GLN A 119 -11.29 -20.44 25.45
C GLN A 119 -10.44 -19.31 24.87
N GLY A 120 -9.33 -19.00 25.50
CA GLY A 120 -8.31 -18.07 25.06
C GLY A 120 -6.94 -18.47 25.59
N THR A 121 -5.89 -17.95 25.00
CA THR A 121 -4.49 -18.22 25.41
C THR A 121 -3.90 -17.11 26.27
N GLU A 122 -4.54 -15.92 26.31
CA GLU A 122 -4.07 -14.79 27.08
C GLU A 122 -4.87 -14.63 28.38
N PHE A 123 -4.16 -14.55 29.53
CA PHE A 123 -4.79 -14.35 30.84
C PHE A 123 -5.47 -12.98 30.89
N ASP A 124 -6.78 -12.96 31.17
CA ASP A 124 -7.56 -11.73 31.32
C ASP A 124 -7.71 -11.29 32.78
N SER A 125 -8.35 -12.12 33.60
CA SER A 125 -8.65 -11.78 34.97
C SER A 125 -8.96 -13.02 35.80
N LEU A 126 -9.03 -12.85 37.11
CA LEU A 126 -9.55 -13.83 38.03
C LEU A 126 -10.97 -13.41 38.43
N ARG A 127 -11.95 -14.29 38.22
CA ARG A 127 -13.32 -14.12 38.72
C ARG A 127 -13.70 -15.24 39.64
N ASP A 128 -14.79 -15.07 40.39
CA ASP A 128 -15.33 -16.11 41.23
C ASP A 128 -15.93 -17.23 40.38
N TYR A 129 -15.80 -18.48 40.87
CA TYR A 129 -16.35 -19.68 40.25
C TYR A 129 -17.87 -19.64 40.25
N VAL A 130 -18.45 -19.99 39.10
CA VAL A 130 -19.89 -20.18 38.96
C VAL A 130 -20.15 -21.64 38.55
N PRO A 131 -21.17 -22.34 39.12
CA PRO A 131 -21.50 -23.70 38.71
C PRO A 131 -21.66 -23.80 37.18
N GLY A 132 -20.88 -24.70 36.55
CA GLY A 132 -20.80 -24.87 35.10
C GLY A 132 -19.49 -24.38 34.46
N ASP A 133 -18.62 -23.75 35.23
CA ASP A 133 -17.28 -23.40 34.76
C ASP A 133 -16.36 -24.63 34.68
N ASP A 134 -15.43 -24.62 33.73
CA ASP A 134 -14.41 -25.66 33.59
C ASP A 134 -13.49 -25.67 34.81
N THR A 135 -13.50 -26.76 35.56
CA THR A 135 -12.69 -26.97 36.79
C THR A 135 -11.18 -26.92 36.50
N ARG A 136 -10.75 -27.15 35.25
CA ARG A 136 -9.34 -27.05 34.84
C ARG A 136 -8.84 -25.58 34.81
N SER A 137 -9.77 -24.65 34.76
CA SER A 137 -9.45 -23.19 34.75
C SER A 137 -9.38 -22.62 36.16
N ILE A 138 -9.56 -23.42 37.23
CA ILE A 138 -9.45 -22.96 38.63
C ILE A 138 -7.98 -22.62 38.94
N ASP A 139 -7.75 -21.41 39.43
CA ASP A 139 -6.45 -21.03 39.99
C ASP A 139 -6.40 -21.32 41.48
N TRP A 140 -5.88 -22.51 41.83
CA TRP A 140 -5.75 -22.94 43.21
C TRP A 140 -4.87 -22.02 44.06
N ARG A 141 -3.89 -21.36 43.44
CA ARG A 141 -2.97 -20.42 44.15
C ARG A 141 -3.68 -19.10 44.48
N ALA A 142 -4.53 -18.63 43.57
CA ALA A 142 -5.37 -17.47 43.83
C ALA A 142 -6.48 -17.78 44.81
N THR A 143 -7.12 -18.96 44.69
CA THR A 143 -8.15 -19.49 45.60
C THR A 143 -7.63 -19.57 47.02
N ALA A 144 -6.40 -20.04 47.23
CA ALA A 144 -5.81 -20.12 48.57
C ALA A 144 -5.59 -18.75 49.26
N ARG A 145 -5.63 -17.66 48.50
CA ARG A 145 -5.48 -16.27 49.01
C ARG A 145 -6.83 -15.55 49.13
N ARG A 146 -7.90 -16.16 48.65
CA ARG A 146 -9.26 -15.61 48.64
C ARG A 146 -10.19 -16.56 49.41
N THR A 147 -11.30 -16.05 49.87
CA THR A 147 -12.35 -16.83 50.49
C THR A 147 -13.24 -17.55 49.50
N THR A 148 -13.10 -17.26 48.22
CA THR A 148 -13.92 -17.83 47.12
C THR A 148 -13.03 -18.52 46.10
N VAL A 149 -13.56 -19.56 45.45
CA VAL A 149 -12.85 -20.27 44.37
C VAL A 149 -12.68 -19.35 43.19
N ALA A 150 -11.42 -19.11 42.79
CA ALA A 150 -11.07 -18.21 41.67
C ALA A 150 -10.83 -19.01 40.39
N VAL A 151 -11.47 -18.57 39.30
CA VAL A 151 -11.31 -19.12 37.94
C VAL A 151 -10.56 -18.13 37.07
N ARG A 152 -9.59 -18.63 36.31
CA ARG A 152 -8.90 -17.84 35.28
C ARG A 152 -9.83 -17.63 34.10
N THR A 153 -10.09 -16.39 33.75
CA THR A 153 -10.68 -16.01 32.48
C THR A 153 -9.61 -15.75 31.47
N TRP A 154 -9.82 -16.26 30.25
CA TRP A 154 -8.89 -16.15 29.16
C TRP A 154 -9.49 -15.24 28.08
N ARG A 155 -8.67 -14.38 27.49
CA ARG A 155 -9.05 -13.64 26.28
C ARG A 155 -8.46 -14.34 25.06
N PRO A 156 -9.19 -14.38 23.93
CA PRO A 156 -8.56 -14.78 22.68
C PRO A 156 -7.41 -13.84 22.37
N GLU A 157 -6.32 -14.42 21.91
CA GLU A 157 -5.09 -13.68 21.53
C GLU A 157 -5.49 -12.59 20.50
N ARG A 158 -5.35 -11.32 20.88
CA ARG A 158 -5.71 -10.18 20.02
C ARG A 158 -4.60 -9.81 19.06
N ASP A 159 -3.40 -10.35 19.26
CA ASP A 159 -2.18 -10.07 18.47
C ASP A 159 -2.17 -10.85 17.16
N ARG A 160 -3.18 -10.65 16.32
CA ARG A 160 -3.17 -11.21 14.96
C ARG A 160 -2.15 -10.48 14.12
N HIS A 161 -1.40 -11.24 13.33
CA HIS A 161 -0.39 -10.68 12.44
C HIS A 161 -0.88 -10.71 11.00
N ILE A 162 -0.79 -9.57 10.32
CA ILE A 162 -1.14 -9.40 8.91
C ILE A 162 0.10 -8.97 8.17
N LEU A 163 0.52 -9.76 7.20
CA LEU A 163 1.59 -9.39 6.28
C LEU A 163 0.99 -9.02 4.93
N ILE A 164 1.12 -7.76 4.55
CA ILE A 164 0.75 -7.28 3.23
C ILE A 164 1.97 -7.43 2.33
N VAL A 165 1.87 -8.23 1.29
CA VAL A 165 2.92 -8.45 0.29
C VAL A 165 2.50 -7.78 -1.01
N LEU A 166 3.29 -6.81 -1.45
CA LEU A 166 3.05 -6.05 -2.66
C LEU A 166 4.03 -6.51 -3.75
N ASP A 167 3.50 -7.09 -4.79
CA ASP A 167 4.27 -7.43 -6.00
C ASP A 167 4.63 -6.14 -6.74
N THR A 168 5.92 -5.93 -6.98
CA THR A 168 6.47 -4.77 -7.69
C THR A 168 7.06 -5.12 -9.05
N GLY A 169 6.83 -6.34 -9.52
CA GLY A 169 7.32 -6.82 -10.81
C GLY A 169 6.52 -6.29 -12.00
N ARG A 170 6.80 -6.85 -13.17
CA ARG A 170 6.29 -6.44 -14.48
C ARG A 170 4.76 -6.35 -14.55
N THR A 171 4.05 -7.27 -13.93
CA THR A 171 2.59 -7.30 -13.96
C THR A 171 1.96 -6.09 -13.25
N SER A 172 2.64 -5.57 -12.22
CA SER A 172 2.23 -4.37 -11.48
C SER A 172 2.50 -3.07 -12.24
N ALA A 173 3.38 -3.09 -13.24
CA ALA A 173 3.63 -1.97 -14.14
C ALA A 173 2.49 -1.74 -15.14
N GLY A 174 1.66 -2.75 -15.39
CA GLY A 174 0.49 -2.64 -16.27
C GLY A 174 -0.37 -1.45 -15.90
N ARG A 175 -0.69 -0.62 -16.90
CA ARG A 175 -1.50 0.59 -16.68
C ARG A 175 -2.98 0.25 -16.65
N VAL A 176 -3.69 0.86 -15.72
CA VAL A 176 -5.13 0.86 -15.67
C VAL A 176 -5.59 2.32 -15.67
N GLY A 177 -6.14 2.77 -16.79
CA GLY A 177 -6.29 4.19 -17.05
C GLY A 177 -4.92 4.88 -17.15
N ASP A 178 -4.72 5.97 -16.39
CA ASP A 178 -3.50 6.78 -16.44
C ASP A 178 -2.43 6.39 -15.42
N VAL A 179 -2.70 5.41 -14.55
CA VAL A 179 -1.80 5.04 -13.45
C VAL A 179 -1.44 3.55 -13.50
N PRO A 180 -0.28 3.15 -12.96
CA PRO A 180 0.07 1.74 -12.81
C PRO A 180 -0.90 1.00 -11.88
N ARG A 181 -1.12 -0.31 -12.12
CA ARG A 181 -1.86 -1.19 -11.19
C ARG A 181 -1.30 -1.14 -9.77
N LEU A 182 0.00 -0.97 -9.65
CA LEU A 182 0.70 -0.82 -8.38
C LEU A 182 0.09 0.28 -7.50
N ASP A 183 -0.31 1.42 -8.08
CA ASP A 183 -0.86 2.54 -7.31
C ASP A 183 -2.23 2.20 -6.70
N ALA A 184 -3.08 1.47 -7.43
CA ALA A 184 -4.34 0.97 -6.89
C ALA A 184 -4.13 -0.10 -5.81
N ALA A 185 -3.13 -0.98 -5.99
CA ALA A 185 -2.75 -1.96 -4.99
C ALA A 185 -2.21 -1.29 -3.71
N MET A 186 -1.42 -0.23 -3.83
CA MET A 186 -0.96 0.57 -2.68
C MET A 186 -2.11 1.24 -1.93
N ASP A 187 -3.08 1.80 -2.63
CA ASP A 187 -4.27 2.41 -2.01
C ASP A 187 -5.09 1.36 -1.24
N ALA A 188 -5.23 0.15 -1.80
CA ALA A 188 -5.87 -0.98 -1.12
C ALA A 188 -5.07 -1.44 0.12
N ALA A 189 -3.74 -1.52 0.01
CA ALA A 189 -2.85 -1.84 1.13
C ALA A 189 -2.96 -0.81 2.26
N LEU A 190 -3.05 0.48 1.94
CA LEU A 190 -3.21 1.56 2.92
C LEU A 190 -4.55 1.45 3.66
N LEU A 191 -5.65 1.15 2.95
CA LEU A 191 -6.95 0.97 3.58
C LEU A 191 -6.96 -0.23 4.52
N LEU A 192 -6.43 -1.38 4.07
CA LEU A 192 -6.31 -2.57 4.89
C LEU A 192 -5.42 -2.33 6.10
N GLY A 193 -4.24 -1.73 5.91
CA GLY A 193 -3.31 -1.40 7.00
C GLY A 193 -3.94 -0.48 8.05
N ALA A 194 -4.67 0.56 7.61
CA ALA A 194 -5.38 1.46 8.50
C ALA A 194 -6.51 0.77 9.27
N LEU A 195 -7.27 -0.12 8.61
CA LEU A 195 -8.37 -0.87 9.23
C LEU A 195 -7.85 -1.90 10.24
N ALA A 196 -6.87 -2.71 9.84
CA ALA A 196 -6.28 -3.77 10.65
C ALA A 196 -5.55 -3.21 11.88
N SER A 197 -4.80 -2.14 11.69
CA SER A 197 -4.15 -1.42 12.78
C SER A 197 -5.15 -0.90 13.83
N ARG A 198 -6.30 -0.39 13.39
CA ARG A 198 -7.37 0.04 14.30
C ARG A 198 -8.15 -1.12 14.92
N ALA A 199 -8.08 -2.30 14.30
CA ALA A 199 -8.59 -3.54 14.87
C ALA A 199 -7.67 -4.14 15.95
N GLY A 200 -6.52 -3.52 16.22
CA GLY A 200 -5.51 -4.03 17.15
C GLY A 200 -4.60 -5.10 16.56
N ASP A 201 -4.70 -5.37 15.25
CA ASP A 201 -3.85 -6.37 14.59
C ASP A 201 -2.47 -5.76 14.27
N ARG A 202 -1.41 -6.57 14.31
CA ARG A 202 -0.05 -6.16 13.90
C ARG A 202 0.07 -6.23 12.40
N VAL A 203 0.44 -5.14 11.77
CA VAL A 203 0.55 -5.05 10.31
C VAL A 203 2.00 -4.91 9.89
N GLY A 204 2.45 -5.79 9.01
CA GLY A 204 3.71 -5.70 8.28
C GLY A 204 3.48 -5.49 6.79
N LEU A 205 4.48 -4.94 6.12
CA LEU A 205 4.52 -4.74 4.68
C LEU A 205 5.81 -5.30 4.10
N LEU A 206 5.69 -5.98 2.99
CA LEU A 206 6.80 -6.46 2.16
C LEU A 206 6.51 -6.09 0.70
N ALA A 207 7.31 -5.25 0.09
CA ALA A 207 7.29 -5.02 -1.35
C ALA A 207 8.42 -5.82 -2.00
N TYR A 208 8.09 -6.63 -3.03
CA TYR A 208 9.01 -7.62 -3.58
C TYR A 208 8.83 -7.79 -5.10
N ASP A 209 9.95 -8.01 -5.78
CA ASP A 209 10.00 -8.50 -7.17
C ASP A 209 10.99 -9.68 -7.30
N ARG A 210 12.26 -9.43 -7.47
CA ARG A 210 13.39 -10.38 -7.35
C ARG A 210 14.19 -10.17 -6.08
N ARG A 211 13.86 -9.09 -5.36
CA ARG A 211 14.48 -8.67 -4.10
C ARG A 211 13.47 -7.88 -3.27
N ILE A 212 13.78 -7.70 -2.02
CA ILE A 212 12.99 -6.81 -1.15
C ILE A 212 13.23 -5.37 -1.60
N ARG A 213 12.16 -4.69 -2.02
CA ARG A 213 12.16 -3.28 -2.46
C ARG A 213 11.82 -2.33 -1.32
N ALA A 214 10.92 -2.75 -0.45
CA ALA A 214 10.58 -2.04 0.76
C ALA A 214 10.03 -3.02 1.80
N GLN A 215 10.25 -2.71 3.07
CA GLN A 215 9.79 -3.52 4.19
C GLN A 215 9.38 -2.62 5.35
N VAL A 216 8.23 -2.94 5.94
CA VAL A 216 7.80 -2.37 7.22
C VAL A 216 7.52 -3.54 8.14
N VAL A 217 8.35 -3.69 9.16
CA VAL A 217 8.18 -4.74 10.19
C VAL A 217 7.02 -4.33 11.09
N GLY A 218 6.19 -5.29 11.50
CA GLY A 218 4.96 -5.09 12.26
C GLY A 218 5.11 -4.06 13.38
N ARG A 219 4.52 -2.90 13.17
CA ARG A 219 4.57 -1.75 14.08
C ARG A 219 3.26 -1.62 14.83
N SER A 220 3.28 -0.84 15.89
CA SER A 220 2.08 -0.46 16.63
C SER A 220 1.12 0.39 15.78
N ALA A 221 -0.14 0.44 16.18
CA ALA A 221 -1.24 1.05 15.42
C ALA A 221 -0.98 2.50 14.93
N GLY A 222 -0.21 3.29 15.69
CA GLY A 222 0.06 4.69 15.33
C GLY A 222 1.12 4.86 14.24
N ASP A 223 2.07 3.94 14.13
CA ASP A 223 3.27 4.10 13.31
C ASP A 223 3.21 3.39 11.94
N VAL A 224 2.27 2.45 11.78
CA VAL A 224 2.16 1.61 10.57
C VAL A 224 1.86 2.45 9.34
N LEU A 225 0.81 3.27 9.39
CA LEU A 225 0.35 4.01 8.22
C LEU A 225 1.39 5.03 7.71
N PRO A 226 1.99 5.88 8.57
CA PRO A 226 3.09 6.74 8.14
C PRO A 226 4.28 5.98 7.56
N ALA A 227 4.64 4.83 8.15
CA ALA A 227 5.72 3.98 7.64
C ALA A 227 5.41 3.41 6.25
N MET A 228 4.19 2.89 6.03
CA MET A 228 3.75 2.38 4.73
C MET A 228 3.73 3.49 3.67
N VAL A 229 3.17 4.66 3.97
CA VAL A 229 3.11 5.81 3.06
C VAL A 229 4.52 6.24 2.63
N ASN A 230 5.46 6.30 3.58
CA ASN A 230 6.86 6.64 3.28
C ASN A 230 7.58 5.54 2.46
N ALA A 231 7.29 4.27 2.73
CA ALA A 231 7.83 3.14 1.97
C ALA A 231 7.31 3.13 0.53
N PHE A 232 6.04 3.48 0.32
CA PHE A 232 5.41 3.50 -1.00
C PHE A 232 5.82 4.69 -1.86
N ALA A 233 6.17 5.82 -1.25
CA ALA A 233 6.46 7.05 -1.99
C ALA A 233 7.50 6.84 -3.12
N PRO A 234 8.71 6.28 -2.87
CA PRO A 234 9.73 6.08 -3.89
C PRO A 234 9.54 4.80 -4.72
N LEU A 235 8.56 3.93 -4.37
CA LEU A 235 8.45 2.60 -4.93
C LEU A 235 7.83 2.64 -6.33
N GLU A 236 8.60 2.29 -7.35
CA GLU A 236 8.15 2.15 -8.73
C GLU A 236 8.15 0.67 -9.14
N PRO A 237 7.23 0.23 -10.04
CA PRO A 237 7.26 -1.14 -10.52
C PRO A 237 8.45 -1.36 -11.44
N GLU A 238 9.06 -2.55 -11.36
CA GLU A 238 10.16 -2.95 -12.25
C GLU A 238 9.64 -3.85 -13.38
N LEU A 239 10.27 -3.75 -14.56
CA LEU A 239 9.90 -4.57 -15.72
C LEU A 239 10.59 -5.95 -15.69
N VAL A 240 10.57 -6.60 -14.52
CA VAL A 240 11.13 -7.92 -14.27
C VAL A 240 10.05 -8.87 -13.80
N GLU A 241 10.18 -10.16 -14.13
CA GLU A 241 9.32 -11.20 -13.56
C GLU A 241 9.58 -11.34 -12.07
N THR A 242 8.50 -11.42 -11.30
CA THR A 242 8.59 -11.61 -9.85
C THR A 242 9.05 -13.04 -9.55
N ASP A 243 10.09 -13.17 -8.72
CA ASP A 243 10.52 -14.46 -8.20
C ASP A 243 9.54 -14.92 -7.09
N ALA A 244 8.60 -15.78 -7.47
CA ALA A 244 7.59 -16.29 -6.55
C ALA A 244 8.18 -17.15 -5.42
N ARG A 245 9.29 -17.85 -5.65
CA ARG A 245 9.97 -18.66 -4.62
C ARG A 245 10.62 -17.76 -3.59
N GLY A 246 11.38 -16.77 -4.05
CA GLY A 246 11.99 -15.77 -3.16
C GLY A 246 10.94 -14.95 -2.40
N LEU A 247 9.83 -14.56 -3.06
CA LEU A 247 8.70 -13.89 -2.44
C LEU A 247 8.10 -14.74 -1.30
N SER A 248 7.84 -16.04 -1.57
CA SER A 248 7.32 -16.97 -0.56
C SER A 248 8.26 -17.12 0.61
N ALA A 249 9.55 -17.31 0.37
CA ALA A 249 10.58 -17.39 1.43
C ALA A 249 10.67 -16.11 2.26
N ALA A 250 10.64 -14.95 1.59
CA ALA A 250 10.63 -13.65 2.28
C ALA A 250 9.35 -13.45 3.10
N ALA A 251 8.18 -13.86 2.58
CA ALA A 251 6.92 -13.80 3.30
C ALA A 251 6.93 -14.66 4.56
N LEU A 252 7.41 -15.92 4.46
CA LEU A 252 7.53 -16.83 5.61
C LEU A 252 8.51 -16.31 6.68
N THR A 253 9.60 -15.69 6.26
CA THR A 253 10.56 -15.06 7.19
C THR A 253 9.93 -13.88 7.93
N ASN A 254 9.07 -13.11 7.27
CA ASN A 254 8.40 -11.94 7.85
C ASN A 254 7.10 -12.28 8.61
N ALA A 255 6.61 -13.51 8.48
CA ALA A 255 5.44 -14.02 9.18
C ALA A 255 5.80 -15.28 9.99
N PRO A 256 6.55 -15.19 11.09
CA PRO A 256 7.05 -16.35 11.84
C PRO A 256 5.93 -17.12 12.58
N ARG A 257 4.80 -16.48 12.82
CA ARG A 257 3.61 -17.08 13.45
C ARG A 257 2.48 -17.19 12.45
N ARG A 258 1.42 -17.96 12.78
CA ARG A 258 0.21 -18.02 11.98
C ARG A 258 -0.31 -16.60 11.72
N SER A 259 -0.48 -16.23 10.46
CA SER A 259 -0.75 -14.87 10.02
C SER A 259 -1.72 -14.86 8.85
N LEU A 260 -2.35 -13.72 8.60
CA LEU A 260 -2.96 -13.46 7.30
C LEU A 260 -1.89 -12.89 6.37
N ILE A 261 -1.61 -13.60 5.28
CA ILE A 261 -0.75 -13.12 4.19
C ILE A 261 -1.65 -12.60 3.08
N VAL A 262 -1.54 -11.32 2.78
CA VAL A 262 -2.29 -10.66 1.71
C VAL A 262 -1.34 -10.37 0.56
N LEU A 263 -1.46 -11.13 -0.54
CA LEU A 263 -0.67 -10.96 -1.75
C LEU A 263 -1.40 -10.02 -2.71
N LEU A 264 -0.86 -8.83 -2.92
CA LEU A 264 -1.33 -7.88 -3.93
C LEU A 264 -0.52 -8.10 -5.21
N THR A 265 -1.07 -8.89 -6.14
CA THR A 265 -0.43 -9.30 -7.39
C THR A 265 -1.47 -9.44 -8.51
N SER A 266 -1.08 -9.81 -9.71
CA SER A 266 -2.00 -10.03 -10.80
C SER A 266 -2.55 -11.47 -10.83
N LEU A 267 -3.71 -11.65 -11.49
CA LEU A 267 -4.29 -12.96 -11.80
C LEU A 267 -4.00 -13.37 -13.25
N ASP A 268 -2.88 -12.91 -13.81
CA ASP A 268 -2.45 -13.35 -15.14
C ASP A 268 -2.02 -14.82 -15.06
N ALA A 269 -2.39 -15.62 -16.09
CA ALA A 269 -2.28 -17.09 -16.03
C ALA A 269 -0.85 -17.57 -15.77
N ALA A 270 0.14 -17.12 -16.54
CA ALA A 270 1.51 -17.57 -16.39
C ALA A 270 2.13 -17.25 -15.02
N PRO A 271 2.06 -16.03 -14.48
CA PRO A 271 2.54 -15.74 -13.12
C PRO A 271 1.84 -16.54 -12.03
N VAL A 272 0.56 -16.88 -12.20
CA VAL A 272 -0.17 -17.70 -11.24
C VAL A 272 0.23 -19.18 -11.38
N GLU A 273 0.16 -19.75 -12.58
CA GLU A 273 0.35 -21.17 -12.83
C GLU A 273 1.81 -21.61 -12.64
N GLU A 274 2.75 -20.87 -13.21
CA GLU A 274 4.19 -21.19 -13.17
C GLU A 274 4.90 -20.65 -11.92
N GLY A 275 4.40 -19.52 -11.39
CA GLY A 275 5.02 -18.83 -10.26
C GLY A 275 4.37 -19.16 -8.92
N LEU A 276 3.13 -18.74 -8.72
CA LEU A 276 2.49 -18.73 -7.40
C LEU A 276 2.00 -20.12 -6.97
N LEU A 277 1.32 -20.88 -7.84
CA LEU A 277 0.76 -22.19 -7.49
C LEU A 277 1.79 -23.19 -6.95
N PRO A 278 3.02 -23.31 -7.50
CA PRO A 278 4.02 -24.23 -6.96
C PRO A 278 4.50 -23.92 -5.55
N VAL A 279 4.44 -22.64 -5.13
CA VAL A 279 4.91 -22.20 -3.80
C VAL A 279 3.78 -22.04 -2.80
N LEU A 280 2.55 -22.02 -3.27
CA LEU A 280 1.35 -21.78 -2.46
C LEU A 280 1.17 -22.74 -1.28
N PRO A 281 1.42 -24.07 -1.42
CA PRO A 281 1.30 -25.01 -0.29
C PRO A 281 2.17 -24.63 0.91
N GLN A 282 3.37 -24.09 0.67
CA GLN A 282 4.27 -23.65 1.75
C GLN A 282 3.66 -22.49 2.58
N LEU A 283 2.88 -21.62 1.94
CA LEU A 283 2.19 -20.52 2.59
C LEU A 283 0.90 -21.00 3.29
N THR A 284 0.07 -21.77 2.59
CA THR A 284 -1.27 -22.18 3.08
C THR A 284 -1.23 -23.19 4.22
N GLN A 285 -0.15 -23.99 4.36
CA GLN A 285 0.03 -24.89 5.49
C GLN A 285 0.09 -24.19 6.85
N ARG A 286 0.61 -22.96 6.88
CA ARG A 286 0.84 -22.22 8.13
C ARG A 286 -0.01 -20.97 8.26
N HIS A 287 -0.41 -20.37 7.13
CA HIS A 287 -1.00 -19.05 7.07
C HIS A 287 -2.35 -19.08 6.36
N THR A 288 -3.20 -18.13 6.68
CA THR A 288 -4.35 -17.81 5.84
C THR A 288 -3.87 -16.91 4.70
N VAL A 289 -4.14 -17.31 3.45
CA VAL A 289 -3.67 -16.56 2.28
C VAL A 289 -4.85 -15.90 1.58
N LEU A 290 -4.69 -14.61 1.28
CA LEU A 290 -5.62 -13.84 0.47
C LEU A 290 -4.84 -13.23 -0.69
N VAL A 291 -5.31 -13.46 -1.92
CA VAL A 291 -4.78 -12.83 -3.13
C VAL A 291 -5.73 -11.72 -3.57
N ALA A 292 -5.20 -10.53 -3.78
CA ALA A 292 -5.96 -9.39 -4.27
C ALA A 292 -5.34 -8.88 -5.58
N SER A 293 -6.17 -8.75 -6.60
CA SER A 293 -5.76 -8.35 -7.94
C SER A 293 -6.57 -7.15 -8.44
N VAL A 294 -5.89 -6.25 -9.14
CA VAL A 294 -6.51 -5.10 -9.77
C VAL A 294 -6.93 -5.46 -11.20
N ALA A 295 -8.22 -5.52 -11.43
CA ALA A 295 -8.80 -5.78 -12.74
C ALA A 295 -8.80 -4.52 -13.61
N ASP A 296 -8.58 -4.71 -14.91
CA ASP A 296 -8.65 -3.60 -15.86
C ASP A 296 -10.09 -3.40 -16.35
N PRO A 297 -10.74 -2.26 -16.05
CA PRO A 297 -12.10 -1.99 -16.53
C PRO A 297 -12.19 -1.84 -18.06
N HIS A 298 -11.07 -1.69 -18.76
CA HIS A 298 -11.04 -1.66 -20.21
C HIS A 298 -11.48 -3.00 -20.81
N ILE A 299 -11.13 -4.11 -20.19
CA ILE A 299 -11.51 -5.45 -20.63
C ILE A 299 -13.04 -5.60 -20.69
N GLU A 300 -13.76 -5.11 -19.69
CA GLU A 300 -15.23 -5.14 -19.69
C GLU A 300 -15.83 -4.27 -20.81
N ARG A 301 -15.22 -3.12 -21.10
CA ARG A 301 -15.64 -2.26 -22.22
C ARG A 301 -15.38 -2.93 -23.56
N MET A 302 -14.23 -3.55 -23.75
CA MET A 302 -13.91 -4.31 -24.98
C MET A 302 -14.89 -5.46 -25.19
N LYS A 303 -15.24 -6.20 -24.15
CA LYS A 303 -16.27 -7.27 -24.22
C LYS A 303 -17.62 -6.78 -24.72
N ALA A 304 -17.97 -5.55 -24.42
CA ALA A 304 -19.24 -4.95 -24.84
C ALA A 304 -19.21 -4.36 -26.25
N THR A 305 -18.01 -4.19 -26.84
CA THR A 305 -17.86 -3.57 -28.15
C THR A 305 -18.41 -4.47 -29.28
N ARG A 306 -19.28 -3.88 -30.12
CA ARG A 306 -19.90 -4.53 -31.28
C ARG A 306 -19.95 -3.51 -32.43
N GLY A 307 -20.19 -3.97 -33.63
CA GLY A 307 -20.47 -3.09 -34.77
C GLY A 307 -19.29 -2.94 -35.76
N SER A 308 -18.12 -3.50 -35.50
CA SER A 308 -17.02 -3.60 -36.46
C SER A 308 -16.33 -4.96 -36.33
N VAL A 309 -15.63 -5.38 -37.37
CA VAL A 309 -14.83 -6.63 -37.35
C VAL A 309 -13.78 -6.58 -36.25
N GLU A 310 -13.05 -5.47 -36.15
CA GLU A 310 -12.07 -5.25 -35.07
C GLU A 310 -12.72 -5.35 -33.69
N GLY A 311 -13.88 -4.73 -33.47
CA GLY A 311 -14.60 -4.79 -32.21
C GLY A 311 -15.03 -6.21 -31.81
N VAL A 312 -15.31 -7.09 -32.79
CA VAL A 312 -15.61 -8.50 -32.52
C VAL A 312 -14.36 -9.24 -32.08
N TYR A 313 -13.21 -9.02 -32.74
CA TYR A 313 -11.93 -9.62 -32.34
C TYR A 313 -11.49 -9.13 -30.94
N ASP A 314 -11.62 -7.84 -30.68
CA ASP A 314 -11.34 -7.26 -29.37
C ASP A 314 -12.21 -7.85 -28.27
N ALA A 315 -13.52 -8.00 -28.54
CA ALA A 315 -14.44 -8.63 -27.59
C ALA A 315 -14.12 -10.11 -27.35
N ALA A 316 -13.68 -10.85 -28.37
CA ALA A 316 -13.25 -12.23 -28.23
C ALA A 316 -11.97 -12.33 -27.37
N ALA A 317 -10.96 -11.52 -27.68
CA ALA A 317 -9.72 -11.44 -26.91
C ALA A 317 -9.97 -11.05 -25.44
N ALA A 318 -10.81 -10.06 -25.19
CA ALA A 318 -11.19 -9.63 -23.85
C ALA A 318 -11.95 -10.74 -23.08
N THR A 319 -12.83 -11.48 -23.77
CA THR A 319 -13.56 -12.61 -23.18
C THR A 319 -12.60 -13.75 -22.81
N GLN A 320 -11.62 -14.05 -23.69
CA GLN A 320 -10.58 -15.04 -23.40
C GLN A 320 -9.72 -14.62 -22.22
N ALA A 321 -9.24 -13.38 -22.17
CA ALA A 321 -8.45 -12.85 -21.06
C ALA A 321 -9.21 -12.97 -19.74
N GLN A 322 -10.49 -12.60 -19.71
CA GLN A 322 -11.34 -12.71 -18.52
C GLN A 322 -11.51 -14.18 -18.10
N SER A 323 -11.71 -15.09 -19.07
CA SER A 323 -11.82 -16.52 -18.78
C SER A 323 -10.54 -17.10 -18.16
N GLN A 324 -9.38 -16.68 -18.64
CA GLN A 324 -8.08 -17.09 -18.07
C GLN A 324 -7.93 -16.57 -16.63
N ARG A 325 -8.28 -15.30 -16.36
CA ARG A 325 -8.27 -14.74 -15.00
C ARG A 325 -9.20 -15.51 -14.05
N ASN A 326 -10.40 -15.83 -14.51
CA ASN A 326 -11.37 -16.61 -13.70
C ASN A 326 -10.82 -18.00 -13.38
N ARG A 327 -10.21 -18.69 -14.34
CA ARG A 327 -9.56 -20.00 -14.13
C ARG A 327 -8.43 -19.91 -13.11
N ALA A 328 -7.56 -18.90 -13.22
CA ALA A 328 -6.49 -18.67 -12.26
C ALA A 328 -7.05 -18.43 -10.85
N ALA A 329 -8.12 -17.62 -10.72
CA ALA A 329 -8.80 -17.39 -9.45
C ALA A 329 -9.39 -18.69 -8.87
N GLU A 330 -10.07 -19.51 -9.69
CA GLU A 330 -10.62 -20.80 -9.28
C GLU A 330 -9.54 -21.78 -8.82
N GLN A 331 -8.41 -21.85 -9.53
CA GLN A 331 -7.26 -22.67 -9.13
C GLN A 331 -6.74 -22.26 -7.74
N LEU A 332 -6.55 -20.96 -7.50
CA LEU A 332 -6.13 -20.46 -6.19
C LEU A 332 -7.15 -20.80 -5.09
N GLN A 333 -8.45 -20.65 -5.38
CA GLN A 333 -9.53 -20.99 -4.43
C GLN A 333 -9.55 -22.49 -4.06
N ARG A 334 -9.30 -23.39 -5.02
CA ARG A 334 -9.17 -24.85 -4.75
C ARG A 334 -8.03 -25.17 -3.78
N HIS A 335 -7.01 -24.32 -3.71
CA HIS A 335 -5.91 -24.42 -2.74
C HIS A 335 -6.17 -23.68 -1.42
N GLY A 336 -7.43 -23.28 -1.16
CA GLY A 336 -7.83 -22.65 0.10
C GLY A 336 -7.53 -21.14 0.20
N VAL A 337 -7.13 -20.50 -0.91
CA VAL A 337 -6.85 -19.07 -0.99
C VAL A 337 -8.15 -18.28 -1.16
N THR A 338 -8.29 -17.21 -0.41
CA THR A 338 -9.34 -16.21 -0.68
C THR A 338 -8.89 -15.29 -1.81
N VAL A 339 -9.69 -15.15 -2.86
CA VAL A 339 -9.34 -14.31 -4.02
C VAL A 339 -10.27 -13.12 -4.11
N VAL A 340 -9.70 -11.92 -4.28
CA VAL A 340 -10.39 -10.66 -4.53
C VAL A 340 -9.88 -10.10 -5.85
N ASP A 341 -10.75 -10.02 -6.85
CA ASP A 341 -10.44 -9.39 -8.14
C ASP A 341 -11.43 -8.25 -8.39
N ALA A 342 -10.94 -7.02 -8.49
CA ALA A 342 -11.80 -5.85 -8.60
C ALA A 342 -11.10 -4.69 -9.32
N THR A 343 -11.90 -3.79 -9.89
CA THR A 343 -11.39 -2.56 -10.55
C THR A 343 -10.69 -1.63 -9.54
N PRO A 344 -9.84 -0.70 -9.99
CA PRO A 344 -9.09 0.21 -9.11
C PRO A 344 -9.96 0.92 -8.05
N GLU A 345 -11.18 1.31 -8.40
CA GLU A 345 -12.08 2.01 -7.49
C GLU A 345 -12.68 1.08 -6.42
N LYS A 346 -12.76 -0.23 -6.72
CA LYS A 346 -13.43 -1.23 -5.89
C LYS A 346 -12.47 -2.15 -5.13
N ILE A 347 -11.19 -2.24 -5.53
CA ILE A 347 -10.25 -3.19 -4.93
C ILE A 347 -10.01 -2.91 -3.44
N ALA A 348 -9.85 -1.65 -3.05
CA ALA A 348 -9.60 -1.29 -1.67
C ALA A 348 -10.78 -1.65 -0.74
N PRO A 349 -12.04 -1.24 -1.04
CA PRO A 349 -13.18 -1.66 -0.24
C PRO A 349 -13.43 -3.18 -0.28
N ALA A 350 -13.23 -3.86 -1.42
CA ALA A 350 -13.41 -5.30 -1.54
C ALA A 350 -12.40 -6.09 -0.68
N LEU A 351 -11.13 -5.65 -0.69
CA LEU A 351 -10.09 -6.22 0.16
C LEU A 351 -10.40 -6.05 1.65
N ALA A 352 -10.84 -4.85 2.05
CA ALA A 352 -11.25 -4.58 3.42
C ALA A 352 -12.45 -5.44 3.86
N ASP A 353 -13.43 -5.64 2.98
CA ASP A 353 -14.60 -6.49 3.23
C ASP A 353 -14.21 -7.98 3.34
N ALA A 354 -13.27 -8.46 2.50
CA ALA A 354 -12.72 -9.82 2.59
C ALA A 354 -11.97 -10.04 3.93
N TYR A 355 -11.17 -9.07 4.36
CA TYR A 355 -10.52 -9.12 5.68
C TYR A 355 -11.54 -9.22 6.82
N LEU A 356 -12.60 -8.38 6.79
CA LEU A 356 -13.65 -8.42 7.80
C LEU A 356 -14.40 -9.76 7.80
N ALA A 357 -14.65 -10.35 6.62
CA ALA A 357 -15.27 -11.67 6.49
C ALA A 357 -14.39 -12.78 7.09
N LEU A 358 -13.08 -12.77 6.81
CA LEU A 358 -12.14 -13.72 7.41
C LEU A 358 -12.06 -13.57 8.95
N LYS A 359 -12.10 -12.32 9.44
CA LYS A 359 -12.10 -12.01 10.87
C LYS A 359 -13.41 -12.52 11.54
N ALA A 360 -14.55 -12.29 10.92
CA ALA A 360 -15.85 -12.78 11.39
C ALA A 360 -15.94 -14.31 11.43
N ALA A 361 -15.30 -14.98 10.45
CA ALA A 361 -15.24 -16.44 10.39
C ALA A 361 -14.20 -17.08 11.33
N GLY A 362 -13.45 -16.29 12.11
CA GLY A 362 -12.40 -16.80 13.01
C GLY A 362 -11.20 -17.43 12.27
N ARG A 363 -10.98 -17.07 11.00
CA ARG A 363 -9.93 -17.66 10.14
C ARG A 363 -8.61 -16.87 10.15
N LEU A 364 -8.49 -15.83 10.95
CA LEU A 364 -7.29 -15.02 11.15
C LEU A 364 -6.44 -15.53 12.29
#